data_647260a9773c70a97a311fda2a0ee209
#
_entry.id   647260a9773c70a97a311fda2a0ee209
#
_cell.length_a   1.000
_cell.length_b   1.000
_cell.length_c   1.000
_cell.angle_alpha   90.00
_cell.angle_beta   90.00
_cell.angle_gamma   90.00
#
_symmetry.space_group_name_H-M   'P 1'
#
loop_
_entity.id
_entity.type
_entity.pdbx_description
1 polymer ?
#
loop_
_entity_poly.entity_id
_entity_poly.type
_entity_poly.pdbx_seq_one_letter_code
_entity_poly.pdbx_strand_id
1 'polypeptide(L)'
;MRAVSKQAVGCCLALSAWVACACHDGRQKTDTGPVTAPLAAETEQLKKAYAAFNRNDIPATVESLDPQIEWIEPREFPGGGTYHGHAGVEAYLSQSRADWAEGRSEPERFIVAGDKIIVFVHARVRFKDGTEWHDTRLADVFTFRDGKATEMRAFADRRQALEWAGVKGSDAN
;
A
#
# COMPACT_ATOMS: atom_id res chain seq x y z
N MET A 1 46.26 -27.05 55.63
CA MET A 1 46.15 -28.47 56.04
C MET A 1 45.58 -29.17 54.82
N ARG A 2 46.44 -29.86 54.11
CA ARG A 2 46.57 -31.34 54.00
C ARG A 2 45.28 -31.97 53.55
N ALA A 3 45.17 -32.80 52.54
CA ALA A 3 46.12 -33.64 51.74
C ALA A 3 45.21 -34.35 50.68
N VAL A 4 45.71 -34.49 49.45
CA VAL A 4 46.29 -35.69 48.84
C VAL A 4 45.33 -36.88 48.71
N SER A 5 45.05 -37.29 47.52
CA SER A 5 45.68 -38.33 46.65
C SER A 5 44.65 -39.47 46.43
N LYS A 6 44.48 -40.11 45.32
CA LYS A 6 45.27 -40.96 44.43
C LYS A 6 44.38 -41.56 43.35
N GLN A 7 44.76 -41.50 42.14
CA GLN A 7 45.08 -42.53 41.14
C GLN A 7 44.43 -43.92 41.25
N ALA A 8 43.87 -44.42 40.14
CA ALA A 8 44.14 -45.73 39.49
C ALA A 8 43.38 -45.71 38.13
N VAL A 9 43.99 -45.69 36.97
CA VAL A 9 44.60 -46.73 36.12
C VAL A 9 43.65 -47.95 35.86
N GLY A 10 43.31 -48.09 34.59
CA GLY A 10 42.79 -49.37 34.06
C GLY A 10 42.01 -49.18 32.76
N CYS A 11 42.68 -49.30 31.71
CA CYS A 11 42.76 -50.38 30.71
C CYS A 11 41.81 -50.27 29.51
N CYS A 12 42.48 -50.22 28.39
CA CYS A 12 41.99 -50.35 26.99
C CYS A 12 40.87 -51.36 26.78
N LEU A 13 39.98 -51.03 25.88
CA LEU A 13 39.57 -51.96 24.79
C LEU A 13 39.02 -51.15 23.63
N ALA A 14 39.65 -51.29 22.50
CA ALA A 14 39.24 -50.77 21.20
C ALA A 14 37.99 -51.49 20.70
N LEU A 15 36.99 -50.78 20.29
CA LEU A 15 35.97 -51.31 19.40
C LEU A 15 35.62 -50.26 18.36
N SER A 16 35.98 -50.62 17.16
CA SER A 16 35.68 -49.95 15.91
C SER A 16 34.16 -49.80 15.76
N ALA A 17 33.64 -48.60 15.72
CA ALA A 17 32.28 -48.33 15.28
C ALA A 17 32.28 -47.38 14.09
N TRP A 18 31.75 -47.88 13.05
CA TRP A 18 31.52 -47.27 11.72
C TRP A 18 30.90 -45.87 11.86
N VAL A 19 31.58 -44.91 11.28
CA VAL A 19 30.98 -43.60 10.98
C VAL A 19 30.08 -43.78 9.75
N ALA A 20 28.79 -43.97 9.99
CA ALA A 20 27.80 -43.77 8.95
C ALA A 20 27.70 -42.27 8.68
N CYS A 21 28.31 -41.86 7.59
CA CYS A 21 28.10 -40.53 7.00
C CYS A 21 26.66 -40.44 6.52
N ALA A 22 25.75 -40.00 7.38
CA ALA A 22 24.41 -39.62 7.00
C ALA A 22 24.54 -38.30 6.20
N CYS A 23 24.57 -38.41 4.87
CA CYS A 23 24.30 -37.32 3.98
C CYS A 23 22.89 -36.79 4.31
N HIS A 24 22.83 -35.75 5.11
CA HIS A 24 21.62 -34.95 5.28
C HIS A 24 21.41 -34.22 3.98
N ASP A 25 20.63 -34.82 3.09
CA ASP A 25 20.07 -34.15 1.91
C ASP A 25 19.13 -33.07 2.41
N GLY A 26 19.74 -31.91 2.69
CA GLY A 26 19.02 -30.69 3.06
C GLY A 26 18.25 -30.17 1.86
N ARG A 27 17.19 -30.88 1.48
CA ARG A 27 16.20 -30.37 0.56
C ARG A 27 15.51 -29.19 1.23
N GLN A 28 16.13 -28.00 1.10
CA GLN A 28 15.41 -26.75 1.33
C GLN A 28 14.19 -26.77 0.41
N LYS A 29 13.02 -27.04 1.01
CA LYS A 29 11.75 -26.65 0.41
C LYS A 29 11.82 -25.13 0.23
N THR A 30 12.19 -24.70 -0.96
CA THR A 30 11.84 -23.35 -1.41
C THR A 30 10.33 -23.33 -1.50
N ASP A 31 9.71 -22.77 -0.49
CA ASP A 31 8.27 -22.44 -0.49
C ASP A 31 8.10 -21.35 -1.52
N THR A 32 7.93 -21.76 -2.79
CA THR A 32 7.59 -20.88 -3.89
C THR A 32 6.07 -20.73 -3.86
N GLY A 33 5.56 -20.12 -2.78
CA GLY A 33 4.23 -19.52 -2.82
C GLY A 33 4.17 -18.54 -3.99
N PRO A 34 3.00 -18.29 -4.59
CA PRO A 34 2.90 -17.34 -5.67
C PRO A 34 3.50 -16.01 -5.20
N VAL A 35 4.54 -15.53 -5.91
CA VAL A 35 5.11 -14.20 -5.68
C VAL A 35 4.03 -13.22 -6.10
N THR A 36 3.19 -12.85 -5.15
CA THR A 36 2.17 -11.82 -5.37
C THR A 36 2.93 -10.52 -5.63
N ALA A 37 2.61 -9.86 -6.73
CA ALA A 37 3.21 -8.56 -7.03
C ALA A 37 3.02 -7.63 -5.82
N PRO A 38 4.04 -6.82 -5.47
CA PRO A 38 3.92 -5.89 -4.34
C PRO A 38 2.64 -5.07 -4.48
N LEU A 39 1.84 -4.96 -3.39
CA LEU A 39 0.59 -4.20 -3.32
C LEU A 39 -0.48 -4.56 -4.38
N ALA A 40 -0.51 -5.83 -4.86
CA ALA A 40 -1.50 -6.24 -5.85
C ALA A 40 -2.93 -6.25 -5.28
N ALA A 41 -3.10 -6.73 -4.04
CA ALA A 41 -4.39 -6.74 -3.35
C ALA A 41 -4.88 -5.31 -3.07
N GLU A 42 -3.98 -4.43 -2.64
CA GLU A 42 -4.22 -3.02 -2.36
C GLU A 42 -4.59 -2.25 -3.65
N THR A 43 -3.95 -2.59 -4.77
CA THR A 43 -4.34 -2.03 -6.08
C THR A 43 -5.78 -2.40 -6.45
N GLU A 44 -6.19 -3.65 -6.23
CA GLU A 44 -7.58 -4.07 -6.48
C GLU A 44 -8.57 -3.43 -5.49
N GLN A 45 -8.16 -3.18 -4.24
CA GLN A 45 -8.96 -2.42 -3.28
C GLN A 45 -9.17 -0.98 -3.76
N LEU A 46 -8.13 -0.30 -4.23
CA LEU A 46 -8.27 1.07 -4.78
C LEU A 46 -9.18 1.12 -6.00
N LYS A 47 -9.08 0.17 -6.93
CA LYS A 47 -10.01 0.09 -8.08
C LYS A 47 -11.47 0.01 -7.62
N LYS A 48 -11.75 -0.81 -6.61
CA LYS A 48 -13.09 -0.92 -6.02
C LYS A 48 -13.53 0.38 -5.34
N ALA A 49 -12.61 1.06 -4.63
CA ALA A 49 -12.90 2.34 -3.98
C ALA A 49 -13.25 3.43 -4.98
N TYR A 50 -12.49 3.59 -6.08
CA TYR A 50 -12.86 4.52 -7.17
C TYR A 50 -14.20 4.17 -7.82
N ALA A 51 -14.46 2.89 -8.05
CA ALA A 51 -15.75 2.44 -8.57
C ALA A 51 -16.90 2.76 -7.61
N ALA A 52 -16.70 2.60 -6.31
CA ALA A 52 -17.68 2.95 -5.27
C ALA A 52 -17.92 4.47 -5.24
N PHE A 53 -16.86 5.27 -5.24
CA PHE A 53 -16.96 6.73 -5.30
C PHE A 53 -17.77 7.21 -6.52
N ASN A 54 -17.49 6.65 -7.69
CA ASN A 54 -18.22 6.98 -8.92
C ASN A 54 -19.70 6.61 -8.88
N ARG A 55 -20.09 5.62 -8.05
CA ARG A 55 -21.51 5.27 -7.80
C ARG A 55 -22.12 6.07 -6.65
N ASN A 56 -21.37 6.99 -6.04
CA ASN A 56 -21.76 7.72 -4.84
C ASN A 56 -21.98 6.82 -3.60
N ASP A 57 -21.24 5.71 -3.53
CA ASP A 57 -21.22 4.79 -2.39
C ASP A 57 -20.02 5.13 -1.50
N ILE A 58 -20.17 6.20 -0.73
CA ILE A 58 -19.07 6.74 0.09
C ILE A 58 -18.64 5.76 1.20
N PRO A 59 -19.54 5.08 1.92
CA PRO A 59 -19.12 4.07 2.89
C PRO A 59 -18.23 2.98 2.27
N ALA A 60 -18.58 2.44 1.10
CA ALA A 60 -17.75 1.45 0.41
C ALA A 60 -16.43 2.04 -0.12
N THR A 61 -16.37 3.35 -0.38
CA THR A 61 -15.15 4.03 -0.81
C THR A 61 -14.08 4.01 0.30
N VAL A 62 -14.47 4.21 1.55
CA VAL A 62 -13.54 4.32 2.70
C VAL A 62 -13.25 2.99 3.38
N GLU A 63 -13.92 1.90 3.02
CA GLU A 63 -13.81 0.59 3.68
C GLU A 63 -12.37 0.05 3.71
N SER A 64 -11.60 0.28 2.63
CA SER A 64 -10.21 -0.17 2.51
C SER A 64 -9.19 0.74 3.18
N LEU A 65 -9.61 1.91 3.65
CA LEU A 65 -8.74 2.87 4.31
C LEU A 65 -8.47 2.45 5.77
N ASP A 66 -7.38 2.97 6.34
CA ASP A 66 -7.12 2.88 7.77
C ASP A 66 -8.16 3.73 8.53
N PRO A 67 -8.70 3.27 9.68
CA PRO A 67 -9.62 4.07 10.49
C PRO A 67 -9.08 5.45 10.90
N GLN A 68 -7.75 5.63 10.89
CA GLN A 68 -7.06 6.88 11.22
C GLN A 68 -6.38 7.50 9.99
N ILE A 69 -6.85 7.18 8.78
CA ILE A 69 -6.34 7.74 7.52
C ILE A 69 -6.13 9.25 7.61
N GLU A 70 -5.02 9.73 7.05
CA GLU A 70 -4.81 11.14 6.75
C GLU A 70 -5.02 11.37 5.25
N TRP A 71 -6.01 12.20 4.93
CA TRP A 71 -6.39 12.52 3.55
C TRP A 71 -6.07 13.97 3.24
N ILE A 72 -5.19 14.21 2.27
CA ILE A 72 -4.63 15.53 2.00
C ILE A 72 -4.95 15.95 0.57
N GLU A 73 -5.76 17.00 0.46
CA GLU A 73 -6.10 17.63 -0.81
C GLU A 73 -5.32 18.94 -1.00
N PRO A 74 -4.83 19.23 -2.22
CA PRO A 74 -4.21 20.50 -2.53
C PRO A 74 -5.16 21.68 -2.21
N ARG A 75 -4.60 22.77 -1.71
CA ARG A 75 -5.40 23.95 -1.32
C ARG A 75 -6.12 24.62 -2.50
N GLU A 76 -5.61 24.43 -3.69
CA GLU A 76 -6.18 24.91 -4.94
C GLU A 76 -7.38 24.12 -5.44
N PHE A 77 -7.63 22.92 -4.87
CA PHE A 77 -8.80 22.13 -5.21
C PHE A 77 -10.03 22.57 -4.40
N PRO A 78 -11.25 22.43 -4.95
CA PRO A 78 -12.46 22.63 -4.16
C PRO A 78 -12.46 21.74 -2.91
N GLY A 79 -12.58 22.36 -1.75
CA GLY A 79 -12.47 21.65 -0.48
C GLY A 79 -11.04 21.23 -0.11
N GLY A 80 -10.01 21.93 -0.64
CA GLY A 80 -8.61 21.63 -0.29
C GLY A 80 -8.33 21.74 1.20
N GLY A 81 -7.61 20.75 1.75
CA GLY A 81 -7.30 20.67 3.18
C GLY A 81 -6.85 19.28 3.60
N THR A 82 -6.81 19.05 4.91
CA THR A 82 -6.47 17.76 5.50
C THR A 82 -7.66 17.23 6.30
N TYR A 83 -8.03 15.98 6.03
CA TYR A 83 -9.14 15.28 6.67
C TYR A 83 -8.61 14.05 7.40
N HIS A 84 -9.13 13.76 8.59
CA HIS A 84 -8.61 12.69 9.43
C HIS A 84 -9.68 11.64 9.72
N GLY A 85 -9.29 10.39 9.60
CA GLY A 85 -10.11 9.22 9.87
C GLY A 85 -11.29 9.04 8.91
N HIS A 86 -11.98 7.90 9.02
CA HIS A 86 -13.12 7.60 8.15
C HIS A 86 -14.16 8.71 8.16
N ALA A 87 -14.57 9.19 9.35
CA ALA A 87 -15.62 10.20 9.45
C ALA A 87 -15.27 11.52 8.75
N GLY A 88 -14.02 11.98 8.86
CA GLY A 88 -13.55 13.19 8.19
C GLY A 88 -13.51 13.02 6.66
N VAL A 89 -13.01 11.87 6.20
CA VAL A 89 -12.93 11.55 4.76
C VAL A 89 -14.33 11.35 4.17
N GLU A 90 -15.21 10.62 4.84
CA GLU A 90 -16.62 10.44 4.40
C GLU A 90 -17.35 11.78 4.27
N ALA A 91 -17.17 12.69 5.24
CA ALA A 91 -17.79 14.01 5.18
C ALA A 91 -17.29 14.81 3.96
N TYR A 92 -15.96 14.82 3.73
CA TYR A 92 -15.35 15.48 2.58
C TYR A 92 -15.83 14.88 1.25
N LEU A 93 -15.75 13.56 1.08
CA LEU A 93 -16.13 12.88 -0.16
C LEU A 93 -17.63 13.02 -0.44
N SER A 94 -18.47 12.97 0.60
CA SER A 94 -19.93 13.20 0.47
C SER A 94 -20.22 14.61 -0.02
N GLN A 95 -19.56 15.62 0.55
CA GLN A 95 -19.72 17.00 0.11
C GLN A 95 -19.24 17.17 -1.33
N SER A 96 -18.05 16.66 -1.67
CA SER A 96 -17.52 16.69 -3.02
C SER A 96 -18.50 16.09 -4.03
N ARG A 97 -19.07 14.91 -3.74
CA ARG A 97 -20.06 14.27 -4.61
C ARG A 97 -21.38 15.03 -4.66
N ALA A 98 -21.79 15.66 -3.54
CA ALA A 98 -23.01 16.46 -3.49
C ALA A 98 -22.95 17.69 -4.40
N ASP A 99 -21.76 18.23 -4.65
CA ASP A 99 -21.56 19.41 -5.49
C ASP A 99 -21.57 19.09 -7.01
N TRP A 100 -21.43 17.81 -7.38
CA TRP A 100 -21.46 17.38 -8.78
C TRP A 100 -22.88 17.23 -9.31
N ALA A 101 -23.16 17.86 -10.45
CA ALA A 101 -24.34 17.56 -11.25
C ALA A 101 -24.11 16.27 -12.04
N GLU A 102 -22.94 16.16 -12.66
CA GLU A 102 -22.49 15.01 -13.44
C GLU A 102 -20.98 14.88 -13.32
N GLY A 103 -20.46 13.68 -13.51
CA GLY A 103 -19.02 13.48 -13.59
C GLY A 103 -18.52 12.19 -13.03
N ARG A 104 -17.23 11.95 -13.26
CA ARG A 104 -16.52 10.74 -12.84
C ARG A 104 -15.07 11.08 -12.53
N SER A 105 -14.50 10.29 -11.64
CA SER A 105 -13.08 10.27 -11.32
C SER A 105 -12.54 8.90 -11.75
N GLU A 106 -11.93 8.85 -12.96
CA GLU A 106 -11.50 7.60 -13.59
C GLU A 106 -10.01 7.34 -13.32
N PRO A 107 -9.64 6.26 -12.63
CA PRO A 107 -8.25 5.86 -12.50
C PRO A 107 -7.75 5.31 -13.85
N GLU A 108 -6.73 5.97 -14.42
CA GLU A 108 -6.14 5.60 -15.70
C GLU A 108 -4.96 4.63 -15.55
N ARG A 109 -4.16 4.80 -14.48
CA ARG A 109 -2.93 4.02 -14.27
C ARG A 109 -2.62 3.90 -12.78
N PHE A 110 -2.11 2.71 -12.40
CA PHE A 110 -1.60 2.44 -11.06
C PHE A 110 -0.10 2.14 -11.15
N ILE A 111 0.70 2.81 -10.33
CA ILE A 111 2.16 2.67 -10.27
C ILE A 111 2.54 2.35 -8.83
N VAL A 112 3.16 1.18 -8.61
CA VAL A 112 3.62 0.76 -7.28
C VAL A 112 5.04 1.26 -7.07
N ALA A 113 5.28 1.92 -5.93
CA ALA A 113 6.59 2.44 -5.53
C ALA A 113 6.80 2.20 -4.01
N GLY A 114 7.49 1.10 -3.68
CA GLY A 114 7.70 0.69 -2.29
C GLY A 114 6.39 0.39 -1.57
N ASP A 115 6.08 1.18 -0.54
CA ASP A 115 4.84 1.12 0.25
C ASP A 115 3.71 2.00 -0.33
N LYS A 116 3.90 2.55 -1.53
CA LYS A 116 2.98 3.50 -2.14
C LYS A 116 2.38 2.99 -3.43
N ILE A 117 1.16 3.43 -3.70
CA ILE A 117 0.51 3.31 -5.00
C ILE A 117 0.16 4.71 -5.49
N ILE A 118 0.73 5.09 -6.63
CA ILE A 118 0.38 6.32 -7.34
C ILE A 118 -0.72 5.97 -8.34
N VAL A 119 -1.84 6.67 -8.27
CA VAL A 119 -2.96 6.53 -9.18
C VAL A 119 -3.05 7.76 -10.06
N PHE A 120 -2.85 7.61 -11.36
CA PHE A 120 -3.16 8.68 -12.30
C PHE A 120 -4.65 8.69 -12.54
N VAL A 121 -5.25 9.84 -12.31
CA VAL A 121 -6.69 10.02 -12.36
C VAL A 121 -7.05 11.01 -13.45
N HIS A 122 -8.13 10.73 -14.17
CA HIS A 122 -8.83 11.66 -15.04
C HIS A 122 -10.19 11.98 -14.41
N ALA A 123 -10.32 13.17 -13.87
CA ALA A 123 -11.57 13.68 -13.34
C ALA A 123 -12.24 14.58 -14.37
N ARG A 124 -13.47 14.23 -14.76
CA ARG A 124 -14.30 15.04 -15.64
C ARG A 124 -15.64 15.30 -14.95
N VAL A 125 -15.87 16.53 -14.55
CA VAL A 125 -16.95 16.91 -13.64
C VAL A 125 -17.65 18.17 -14.11
N ARG A 126 -18.97 18.22 -13.98
CA ARG A 126 -19.78 19.43 -14.06
C ARG A 126 -20.44 19.69 -12.72
N PHE A 127 -20.19 20.85 -12.14
CA PHE A 127 -20.78 21.25 -10.87
C PHE A 127 -22.23 21.70 -11.02
N LYS A 128 -23.01 21.63 -9.93
CA LYS A 128 -24.45 21.99 -9.91
C LYS A 128 -24.69 23.48 -10.13
N ASP A 129 -23.73 24.32 -9.74
CA ASP A 129 -23.79 25.77 -9.87
C ASP A 129 -23.21 26.30 -11.21
N GLY A 130 -22.79 25.39 -12.11
CA GLY A 130 -22.17 25.68 -13.37
C GLY A 130 -22.67 24.83 -14.54
N THR A 131 -22.39 25.31 -15.74
CA THR A 131 -22.69 24.63 -17.01
C THR A 131 -21.46 24.04 -17.67
N GLU A 132 -20.26 24.50 -17.24
CA GLU A 132 -18.99 24.09 -17.83
C GLU A 132 -18.50 22.75 -17.28
N TRP A 133 -17.81 22.00 -18.15
CA TRP A 133 -17.12 20.79 -17.79
C TRP A 133 -15.69 21.12 -17.35
N HIS A 134 -15.33 20.66 -16.16
CA HIS A 134 -13.97 20.65 -15.68
C HIS A 134 -13.34 19.32 -16.03
N ASP A 135 -12.26 19.35 -16.80
CA ASP A 135 -11.50 18.17 -17.25
C ASP A 135 -10.09 18.28 -16.70
N THR A 136 -9.78 17.47 -15.71
CA THR A 136 -8.54 17.55 -14.93
C THR A 136 -7.83 16.20 -14.87
N ARG A 137 -6.52 16.23 -15.13
CA ARG A 137 -5.64 15.10 -14.90
C ARG A 137 -4.77 15.37 -13.68
N LEU A 138 -4.89 14.51 -12.69
CA LEU A 138 -4.23 14.62 -11.41
C LEU A 138 -3.60 13.27 -11.00
N ALA A 139 -2.97 13.22 -9.84
CA ALA A 139 -2.51 11.98 -9.26
C ALA A 139 -2.83 11.93 -7.77
N ASP A 140 -3.33 10.77 -7.32
CA ASP A 140 -3.49 10.43 -5.92
C ASP A 140 -2.40 9.46 -5.50
N VAL A 141 -1.72 9.71 -4.40
CA VAL A 141 -0.71 8.80 -3.84
C VAL A 141 -1.21 8.24 -2.52
N PHE A 142 -1.36 6.93 -2.48
CA PHE A 142 -1.76 6.21 -1.28
C PHE A 142 -0.55 5.54 -0.65
N THR A 143 -0.30 5.77 0.64
CA THR A 143 0.71 5.06 1.42
C THR A 143 0.04 3.94 2.21
N PHE A 144 0.57 2.72 2.09
CA PHE A 144 0.00 1.52 2.70
C PHE A 144 0.83 1.02 3.88
N ARG A 145 0.14 0.51 4.88
CA ARG A 145 0.71 -0.26 5.99
C ARG A 145 -0.29 -1.35 6.39
N ASP A 146 0.18 -2.59 6.52
CA ASP A 146 -0.63 -3.75 6.94
C ASP A 146 -1.92 -3.93 6.11
N GLY A 147 -1.84 -3.69 4.78
CA GLY A 147 -2.95 -3.84 3.84
C GLY A 147 -3.99 -2.71 3.88
N LYS A 148 -3.73 -1.62 4.62
CA LYS A 148 -4.60 -0.46 4.73
C LYS A 148 -3.90 0.82 4.26
N ALA A 149 -4.61 1.69 3.55
CA ALA A 149 -4.11 3.01 3.19
C ALA A 149 -4.13 3.93 4.41
N THR A 150 -2.96 4.33 4.89
CA THR A 150 -2.80 5.20 6.08
C THR A 150 -2.67 6.67 5.74
N GLU A 151 -2.28 6.99 4.50
CA GLU A 151 -2.26 8.35 3.97
C GLU A 151 -2.75 8.33 2.52
N MET A 152 -3.50 9.33 2.13
CA MET A 152 -3.74 9.72 0.75
C MET A 152 -3.33 11.18 0.56
N ARG A 153 -2.59 11.44 -0.51
CA ARG A 153 -2.20 12.79 -0.91
C ARG A 153 -2.46 12.99 -2.38
N ALA A 154 -3.30 13.97 -2.70
CA ALA A 154 -3.56 14.36 -4.07
C ALA A 154 -2.53 15.39 -4.57
N PHE A 155 -2.27 15.35 -5.87
CA PHE A 155 -1.36 16.26 -6.58
C PHE A 155 -2.02 16.73 -7.88
N ALA A 156 -2.02 18.03 -8.11
CA ALA A 156 -2.46 18.61 -9.38
C ALA A 156 -1.48 18.27 -10.54
N ASP A 157 -0.21 18.07 -10.23
CA ASP A 157 0.84 17.69 -11.19
C ASP A 157 1.30 16.25 -10.95
N ARG A 158 1.08 15.38 -11.94
CA ARG A 158 1.47 13.96 -11.92
C ARG A 158 2.97 13.74 -11.72
N ARG A 159 3.83 14.64 -12.22
CA ARG A 159 5.27 14.56 -12.04
C ARG A 159 5.65 14.80 -10.58
N GLN A 160 5.03 15.77 -9.92
CA GLN A 160 5.25 16.02 -8.49
C GLN A 160 4.86 14.80 -7.65
N ALA A 161 3.77 14.12 -7.99
CA ALA A 161 3.37 12.89 -7.35
C ALA A 161 4.43 11.78 -7.47
N LEU A 162 4.99 11.58 -8.67
CA LEU A 162 6.07 10.61 -8.90
C LEU A 162 7.32 10.97 -8.10
N GLU A 163 7.75 12.24 -8.15
CA GLU A 163 8.91 12.73 -7.40
C GLU A 163 8.72 12.53 -5.88
N TRP A 164 7.55 12.88 -5.37
CA TRP A 164 7.21 12.69 -3.95
C TRP A 164 7.21 11.21 -3.53
N ALA A 165 6.74 10.33 -4.40
CA ALA A 165 6.76 8.89 -4.17
C ALA A 165 8.14 8.24 -4.41
N GLY A 166 9.15 8.99 -4.82
CA GLY A 166 10.51 8.50 -5.06
C GLY A 166 10.69 7.76 -6.39
N VAL A 167 9.73 7.89 -7.33
CA VAL A 167 9.81 7.29 -8.66
C VAL A 167 10.73 8.14 -9.55
N LYS A 168 11.81 7.54 -10.05
CA LYS A 168 12.71 8.21 -11.00
C LYS A 168 12.10 8.20 -12.40
N GLY A 169 12.40 9.25 -13.19
CA GLY A 169 11.76 9.47 -14.49
C GLY A 169 11.86 8.34 -15.53
N SER A 170 12.72 7.33 -15.33
CA SER A 170 12.79 6.12 -16.15
C SER A 170 11.65 5.13 -15.88
N ASP A 171 11.01 5.20 -14.70
CA ASP A 171 10.03 4.23 -14.23
C ASP A 171 8.59 4.71 -14.44
N ALA A 172 8.44 5.91 -15.02
CA ALA A 172 7.16 6.58 -15.24
C ALA A 172 6.48 6.24 -16.58
N ASN A 173 7.13 5.46 -17.47
CA ASN A 173 6.64 5.07 -18.79
C ASN A 173 5.84 3.77 -18.79
#